data_58bd2e90942d4e54e7cadfe3499b04cb
#
_entry.id   58bd2e90942d4e54e7cadfe3499b04cb
#
_cell.length_a   1.000
_cell.length_b   1.000
_cell.length_c   1.000
_cell.angle_alpha   90.00
_cell.angle_beta   90.00
_cell.angle_gamma   90.00
#
_symmetry.space_group_name_H-M   'P 1'
#
loop_
_entity.id
_entity.type
_entity.pdbx_description
1 polymer ?
#
loop_
_entity_poly.entity_id
_entity_poly.type
_entity_poly.pdbx_seq_one_letter_code
_entity_poly.pdbx_strand_id
1 'polypeptide(L)'
;MKGFIVFAAIILVMATKEVLAEEMMTLPMGLLLETIEPYARECEPKPERVHAEELFLNKEDAHPITKCLRRCLMDQFDLFVEDSTDVKTEKLVSWLVLLYTDKMDELNEISNGCNEKNVEMGITDKCEVAHSYAMCMLKEMQEREYEIPEVEQ
;
A
#
# COMPACT_ATOMS: atom_id res chain seq x y z
N MET A 1 -14.83 -4.20 9.78
CA MET A 1 -14.55 -3.21 10.84
C MET A 1 -13.08 -3.14 11.27
N LYS A 2 -12.29 -4.19 11.16
CA LYS A 2 -10.86 -4.17 11.58
C LYS A 2 -9.92 -3.43 10.62
N GLY A 3 -10.24 -3.33 9.32
CA GLY A 3 -9.43 -2.58 8.35
C GLY A 3 -9.49 -1.06 8.49
N PHE A 4 -10.53 -0.57 9.17
CA PHE A 4 -10.73 0.86 9.42
C PHE A 4 -9.70 1.45 10.41
N ILE A 5 -9.13 0.61 11.27
CA ILE A 5 -8.25 1.07 12.37
C ILE A 5 -6.84 1.41 11.86
N VAL A 6 -6.32 0.70 10.86
CA VAL A 6 -4.98 0.95 10.32
C VAL A 6 -4.95 2.20 9.46
N PHE A 7 -5.98 2.40 8.63
CA PHE A 7 -6.16 3.65 7.91
C PHE A 7 -6.65 4.78 8.82
N ALA A 8 -7.46 4.47 9.84
CA ALA A 8 -7.86 5.46 10.84
C ALA A 8 -6.67 5.95 11.68
N ALA A 9 -5.67 5.12 11.96
CA ALA A 9 -4.43 5.58 12.61
C ALA A 9 -3.61 6.50 11.69
N ILE A 10 -3.54 6.22 10.39
CA ILE A 10 -2.96 7.11 9.39
C ILE A 10 -3.81 8.38 9.24
N ILE A 11 -5.15 8.26 9.27
CA ILE A 11 -6.09 9.39 9.17
C ILE A 11 -6.17 10.18 10.48
N LEU A 12 -6.03 9.56 11.65
CA LEU A 12 -6.07 10.27 12.94
C LEU A 12 -4.85 11.18 13.13
N VAL A 13 -3.71 10.80 12.57
CA VAL A 13 -2.53 11.67 12.48
C VAL A 13 -2.82 12.86 11.54
N MET A 14 -3.73 12.71 10.58
CA MET A 14 -4.10 13.76 9.62
C MET A 14 -5.26 14.66 10.05
N ALA A 15 -5.99 14.33 11.12
CA ALA A 15 -7.16 15.10 11.56
C ALA A 15 -6.84 16.33 12.40
N THR A 16 -5.58 16.59 12.74
CA THR A 16 -5.13 17.80 13.42
C THR A 16 -4.59 18.81 12.42
N LYS A 17 -5.50 19.38 11.65
CA LYS A 17 -5.27 20.05 10.37
C LYS A 17 -4.47 21.37 10.36
N GLU A 18 -4.03 21.94 11.45
CA GLU A 18 -3.51 23.33 11.41
C GLU A 18 -2.06 23.56 11.87
N VAL A 19 -1.35 22.57 12.39
CA VAL A 19 0.02 22.78 12.92
C VAL A 19 1.08 21.87 12.27
N LEU A 20 0.70 20.92 11.42
CA LEU A 20 1.55 19.79 11.01
C LEU A 20 1.78 19.63 9.51
N ALA A 21 1.55 20.64 8.67
CA ALA A 21 1.67 20.50 7.21
C ALA A 21 3.10 20.16 6.73
N GLU A 22 4.14 20.53 7.46
CA GLU A 22 5.53 20.18 7.13
C GLU A 22 6.04 18.91 7.84
N GLU A 23 5.48 18.55 9.02
CA GLU A 23 5.86 17.33 9.75
C GLU A 23 5.09 16.06 9.34
N MET A 24 3.99 16.21 8.60
CA MET A 24 3.13 15.06 8.19
C MET A 24 3.68 14.25 7.02
N MET A 25 4.79 14.67 6.43
CA MET A 25 5.41 13.98 5.28
C MET A 25 6.35 12.84 5.69
N THR A 26 6.63 12.70 6.98
CA THR A 26 7.57 11.69 7.49
C THR A 26 6.89 10.81 8.52
N LEU A 27 6.87 9.50 8.26
CA LEU A 27 6.27 8.50 9.15
C LEU A 27 7.37 7.70 9.86
N PRO A 28 7.36 7.63 11.21
CA PRO A 28 8.33 6.82 11.94
C PRO A 28 8.16 5.32 11.62
N MET A 29 9.24 4.66 11.23
CA MET A 29 9.25 3.22 10.93
C MET A 29 8.66 2.39 12.09
N GLY A 30 9.02 2.71 13.33
CA GLY A 30 8.50 2.01 14.51
C GLY A 30 6.98 2.00 14.59
N LEU A 31 6.34 3.14 14.34
CA LEU A 31 4.88 3.27 14.34
C LEU A 31 4.23 2.42 13.24
N LEU A 32 4.83 2.43 12.05
CA LEU A 32 4.33 1.64 10.93
C LEU A 32 4.40 0.13 11.22
N LEU A 33 5.52 -0.32 11.80
CA LEU A 33 5.72 -1.72 12.18
C LEU A 33 4.71 -2.17 13.26
N GLU A 34 4.52 -1.37 14.31
CA GLU A 34 3.52 -1.64 15.35
C GLU A 34 2.10 -1.72 14.78
N THR A 35 1.80 -0.86 13.80
CA THR A 35 0.47 -0.78 13.17
C THR A 35 0.15 -2.04 12.38
N ILE A 36 1.11 -2.60 11.64
CA ILE A 36 0.86 -3.79 10.81
C ILE A 36 1.10 -5.11 11.55
N GLU A 37 1.76 -5.10 12.69
CA GLU A 37 2.15 -6.32 13.41
C GLU A 37 0.98 -7.30 13.63
N PRO A 38 -0.23 -6.87 14.08
CA PRO A 38 -1.35 -7.79 14.28
C PRO A 38 -1.76 -8.52 12.99
N TYR A 39 -1.66 -7.86 11.86
CA TYR A 39 -2.00 -8.41 10.54
C TYR A 39 -0.87 -9.29 10.00
N ALA A 40 0.38 -8.83 10.13
CA ALA A 40 1.56 -9.55 9.67
C ALA A 40 1.71 -10.91 10.37
N ARG A 41 1.29 -11.01 11.62
CA ARG A 41 1.32 -12.29 12.38
C ARG A 41 0.46 -13.39 11.75
N GLU A 42 -0.57 -13.03 11.00
CA GLU A 42 -1.48 -13.99 10.35
C GLU A 42 -1.00 -14.38 8.94
N CYS A 43 0.07 -13.76 8.44
CA CYS A 43 0.59 -13.99 7.10
C CYS A 43 1.52 -15.21 7.04
N GLU A 44 1.44 -15.91 5.89
CA GLU A 44 2.35 -17.00 5.55
C GLU A 44 2.94 -16.75 4.14
N PRO A 45 4.26 -16.97 3.95
CA PRO A 45 5.24 -17.36 4.98
C PRO A 45 5.41 -16.27 6.05
N LYS A 46 5.79 -16.68 7.27
CA LYS A 46 5.96 -15.76 8.41
C LYS A 46 6.98 -14.67 8.09
N PRO A 47 6.59 -13.38 8.10
CA PRO A 47 7.52 -12.31 7.91
C PRO A 47 8.32 -12.03 9.19
N GLU A 48 9.57 -11.66 9.02
CA GLU A 48 10.39 -11.06 10.06
C GLU A 48 10.32 -9.54 9.97
N ARG A 49 10.83 -8.86 11.00
CA ARG A 49 10.88 -7.40 11.06
C ARG A 49 11.52 -6.79 9.80
N VAL A 50 12.63 -7.35 9.31
CA VAL A 50 13.32 -6.86 8.11
C VAL A 50 12.42 -6.84 6.86
N HIS A 51 11.53 -7.83 6.73
CA HIS A 51 10.59 -7.90 5.60
C HIS A 51 9.52 -6.80 5.69
N ALA A 52 9.06 -6.49 6.91
CA ALA A 52 8.14 -5.39 7.14
C ALA A 52 8.82 -4.01 6.91
N GLU A 53 10.07 -3.85 7.30
CA GLU A 53 10.86 -2.65 6.98
C GLU A 53 11.03 -2.48 5.47
N GLU A 54 11.40 -3.54 4.74
CA GLU A 54 11.46 -3.50 3.27
C GLU A 54 10.16 -3.12 2.60
N LEU A 55 9.02 -3.59 3.15
CA LEU A 55 7.69 -3.25 2.66
C LEU A 55 7.46 -1.73 2.66
N PHE A 56 7.75 -1.08 3.78
CA PHE A 56 7.56 0.37 3.93
C PHE A 56 8.58 1.21 3.16
N LEU A 57 9.79 0.67 2.96
CA LEU A 57 10.83 1.32 2.15
C LEU A 57 10.58 1.16 0.63
N ASN A 58 9.55 0.44 0.24
CA ASN A 58 9.16 0.23 -1.15
C ASN A 58 10.32 -0.22 -2.06
N LYS A 59 11.13 -1.17 -1.59
CA LYS A 59 12.24 -1.69 -2.38
C LYS A 59 11.73 -2.44 -3.60
N GLU A 60 12.23 -2.10 -4.78
CA GLU A 60 11.87 -2.78 -6.04
C GLU A 60 12.28 -4.25 -6.04
N ASP A 61 13.48 -4.53 -5.54
CA ASP A 61 14.06 -5.88 -5.42
C ASP A 61 13.78 -6.52 -4.05
N ALA A 62 12.59 -6.31 -3.52
CA ALA A 62 12.19 -6.83 -2.21
C ALA A 62 12.30 -8.36 -2.14
N HIS A 63 12.61 -8.85 -0.93
CA HIS A 63 12.65 -10.27 -0.65
C HIS A 63 11.30 -10.95 -0.96
N PRO A 64 11.27 -12.21 -1.45
CA PRO A 64 10.01 -12.91 -1.74
C PRO A 64 9.01 -12.92 -0.57
N ILE A 65 9.48 -13.04 0.67
CA ILE A 65 8.61 -12.96 1.87
C ILE A 65 7.98 -11.58 2.00
N THR A 66 8.71 -10.51 1.69
CA THR A 66 8.18 -9.13 1.68
C THR A 66 7.07 -8.96 0.66
N LYS A 67 7.24 -9.53 -0.53
CA LYS A 67 6.21 -9.52 -1.58
C LYS A 67 4.95 -10.27 -1.15
N CYS A 68 5.12 -11.43 -0.51
CA CYS A 68 4.01 -12.20 0.04
C CYS A 68 3.35 -11.51 1.23
N LEU A 69 4.11 -10.81 2.08
CA LEU A 69 3.56 -9.97 3.14
C LEU A 69 2.66 -8.87 2.54
N ARG A 70 3.11 -8.20 1.49
CA ARG A 70 2.30 -7.21 0.77
C ARG A 70 0.99 -7.82 0.28
N ARG A 71 1.05 -8.98 -0.38
CA ARG A 71 -0.15 -9.68 -0.84
C ARG A 71 -1.10 -10.01 0.31
N CYS A 72 -0.57 -10.59 1.38
CA CYS A 72 -1.35 -10.96 2.55
C CYS A 72 -2.08 -9.75 3.16
N LEU A 73 -1.39 -8.63 3.35
CA LEU A 73 -1.99 -7.41 3.86
C LEU A 73 -3.08 -6.87 2.92
N MET A 74 -2.82 -6.86 1.61
CA MET A 74 -3.82 -6.42 0.63
C MET A 74 -5.05 -7.34 0.61
N ASP A 75 -4.89 -8.64 0.79
CA ASP A 75 -6.00 -9.60 0.91
C ASP A 75 -6.80 -9.36 2.20
N GLN A 76 -6.14 -9.10 3.34
CA GLN A 76 -6.82 -8.78 4.60
C GLN A 76 -7.65 -7.50 4.51
N PHE A 77 -7.25 -6.56 3.67
CA PHE A 77 -8.00 -5.34 3.37
C PHE A 77 -8.99 -5.52 2.22
N ASP A 78 -9.13 -6.74 1.71
CA ASP A 78 -10.07 -7.09 0.63
C ASP A 78 -9.81 -6.27 -0.65
N LEU A 79 -8.53 -6.07 -1.00
CA LEU A 79 -8.10 -5.31 -2.18
C LEU A 79 -7.91 -6.16 -3.44
N PHE A 80 -7.90 -7.49 -3.31
CA PHE A 80 -7.89 -8.40 -4.45
C PHE A 80 -9.23 -9.10 -4.61
N VAL A 81 -9.55 -9.46 -5.84
CA VAL A 81 -10.65 -10.40 -6.11
C VAL A 81 -10.24 -11.76 -5.57
N GLU A 82 -11.18 -12.44 -4.92
CA GLU A 82 -10.93 -13.73 -4.26
C GLU A 82 -10.30 -14.73 -5.26
N ASP A 83 -9.24 -15.39 -4.82
CA ASP A 83 -8.46 -16.34 -5.62
C ASP A 83 -7.93 -15.84 -6.97
N SER A 84 -7.88 -14.54 -7.17
CA SER A 84 -7.46 -13.89 -8.40
C SER A 84 -6.18 -13.07 -8.23
N THR A 85 -5.62 -12.64 -9.35
CA THR A 85 -4.57 -11.64 -9.44
C THR A 85 -5.13 -10.23 -9.71
N ASP A 86 -6.44 -10.09 -9.88
CA ASP A 86 -7.10 -8.83 -10.16
C ASP A 86 -7.29 -7.99 -8.89
N VAL A 87 -6.92 -6.72 -8.98
CA VAL A 87 -7.09 -5.74 -7.92
C VAL A 87 -8.50 -5.14 -7.98
N LYS A 88 -9.14 -4.98 -6.82
CA LYS A 88 -10.37 -4.19 -6.67
C LYS A 88 -10.02 -2.70 -6.72
N THR A 89 -9.77 -2.18 -7.90
CA THR A 89 -9.23 -0.83 -8.12
C THR A 89 -10.10 0.26 -7.52
N GLU A 90 -11.41 0.17 -7.66
CA GLU A 90 -12.35 1.15 -7.07
C GLU A 90 -12.24 1.21 -5.54
N LYS A 91 -12.06 0.06 -4.89
CA LYS A 91 -11.92 0.00 -3.43
C LYS A 91 -10.61 0.63 -2.98
N LEU A 92 -9.50 0.33 -3.65
CA LEU A 92 -8.22 0.97 -3.36
C LEU A 92 -8.31 2.49 -3.54
N VAL A 93 -8.88 2.96 -4.65
CA VAL A 93 -9.03 4.38 -4.92
C VAL A 93 -9.91 5.05 -3.88
N SER A 94 -10.98 4.40 -3.41
CA SER A 94 -11.83 4.95 -2.34
C SER A 94 -11.09 5.23 -1.03
N TRP A 95 -9.97 4.53 -0.79
CA TRP A 95 -9.10 4.79 0.35
C TRP A 95 -8.07 5.87 0.06
N LEU A 96 -7.49 5.86 -1.14
CA LEU A 96 -6.49 6.85 -1.54
C LEU A 96 -7.06 8.27 -1.62
N VAL A 97 -8.33 8.44 -2.00
CA VAL A 97 -8.98 9.76 -2.04
C VAL A 97 -9.14 10.40 -0.66
N LEU A 98 -9.05 9.63 0.42
CA LEU A 98 -9.01 10.18 1.76
C LEU A 98 -7.73 10.94 2.04
N LEU A 99 -6.63 10.58 1.36
CA LEU A 99 -5.32 11.22 1.45
C LEU A 99 -5.14 12.27 0.34
N TYR A 100 -5.68 12.01 -0.83
CA TYR A 100 -5.52 12.82 -2.04
C TYR A 100 -6.90 13.26 -2.53
N THR A 101 -7.49 14.22 -1.82
CA THR A 101 -8.78 14.82 -2.17
C THR A 101 -8.75 15.41 -3.58
N ASP A 102 -9.86 15.34 -4.30
CA ASP A 102 -10.01 15.85 -5.68
C ASP A 102 -9.16 15.14 -6.75
N LYS A 103 -8.60 13.95 -6.43
CA LYS A 103 -7.77 13.15 -7.33
C LYS A 103 -8.41 11.83 -7.78
N MET A 104 -9.72 11.64 -7.54
CA MET A 104 -10.41 10.36 -7.78
C MET A 104 -10.24 9.84 -9.21
N ASP A 105 -10.47 10.70 -10.21
CA ASP A 105 -10.42 10.29 -11.62
C ASP A 105 -9.00 9.88 -12.03
N GLU A 106 -8.00 10.66 -11.61
CA GLU A 106 -6.59 10.36 -11.90
C GLU A 106 -6.12 9.10 -11.17
N LEU A 107 -6.53 8.90 -9.92
CA LEU A 107 -6.21 7.68 -9.16
C LEU A 107 -6.88 6.44 -9.77
N ASN A 108 -8.10 6.55 -10.28
CA ASN A 108 -8.75 5.48 -11.02
C ASN A 108 -7.99 5.13 -12.31
N GLU A 109 -7.55 6.12 -13.07
CA GLU A 109 -6.74 5.92 -14.26
C GLU A 109 -5.43 5.18 -13.93
N ILE A 110 -4.69 5.65 -12.92
CA ILE A 110 -3.43 5.02 -12.47
C ILE A 110 -3.69 3.58 -12.02
N SER A 111 -4.67 3.37 -11.15
CA SER A 111 -4.99 2.08 -10.54
C SER A 111 -5.39 1.04 -11.60
N ASN A 112 -6.28 1.40 -12.51
CA ASN A 112 -6.69 0.52 -13.61
C ASN A 112 -5.52 0.24 -14.56
N GLY A 113 -4.74 1.25 -14.93
CA GLY A 113 -3.57 1.08 -15.80
C GLY A 113 -2.52 0.15 -15.20
N CYS A 114 -2.27 0.20 -13.89
CA CYS A 114 -1.35 -0.71 -13.21
C CYS A 114 -1.89 -2.14 -13.16
N ASN A 115 -3.21 -2.32 -12.97
CA ASN A 115 -3.83 -3.64 -13.01
C ASN A 115 -3.75 -4.26 -14.43
N GLU A 116 -4.04 -3.47 -15.46
CA GLU A 116 -3.92 -3.89 -16.87
C GLU A 116 -2.48 -4.29 -17.22
N LYS A 117 -1.49 -3.51 -16.83
CA LYS A 117 -0.05 -3.84 -17.02
C LYS A 117 0.30 -5.20 -16.43
N ASN A 118 -0.18 -5.51 -15.23
CA ASN A 118 0.06 -6.82 -14.61
C ASN A 118 -0.56 -7.96 -15.41
N VAL A 119 -1.77 -7.78 -15.92
CA VAL A 119 -2.45 -8.76 -16.78
C VAL A 119 -1.65 -8.97 -18.08
N GLU A 120 -1.23 -7.90 -18.74
CA GLU A 120 -0.44 -7.95 -19.97
C GLU A 120 0.92 -8.63 -19.77
N MET A 121 1.56 -8.44 -18.62
CA MET A 121 2.82 -9.10 -18.25
C MET A 121 2.65 -10.60 -17.99
N GLY A 122 1.41 -11.09 -17.84
CA GLY A 122 1.12 -12.51 -17.59
C GLY A 122 1.64 -13.00 -16.24
N ILE A 123 1.76 -12.13 -15.23
CA ILE A 123 2.22 -12.50 -13.89
C ILE A 123 1.10 -13.33 -13.23
N THR A 124 1.42 -14.57 -12.85
CA THR A 124 0.47 -15.49 -12.21
C THR A 124 0.73 -15.69 -10.71
N ASP A 125 1.95 -15.42 -10.26
CA ASP A 125 2.30 -15.48 -8.84
C ASP A 125 1.64 -14.32 -8.09
N LYS A 126 0.82 -14.65 -7.09
CA LYS A 126 0.03 -13.66 -6.33
C LYS A 126 0.89 -12.67 -5.56
N CYS A 127 2.04 -13.10 -5.03
CA CYS A 127 2.97 -12.23 -4.31
C CYS A 127 3.65 -11.24 -5.27
N GLU A 128 4.09 -11.73 -6.43
CA GLU A 128 4.70 -10.90 -7.47
C GLU A 128 3.69 -9.88 -8.04
N VAL A 129 2.44 -10.27 -8.27
CA VAL A 129 1.39 -9.35 -8.73
C VAL A 129 1.17 -8.22 -7.72
N ALA A 130 1.04 -8.54 -6.45
CA ALA A 130 0.84 -7.51 -5.42
C ALA A 130 2.02 -6.52 -5.35
N HIS A 131 3.24 -7.04 -5.46
CA HIS A 131 4.45 -6.21 -5.47
C HIS A 131 4.53 -5.35 -6.72
N SER A 132 4.39 -5.95 -7.90
CA SER A 132 4.42 -5.25 -9.19
C SER A 132 3.36 -4.15 -9.26
N TYR A 133 2.14 -4.44 -8.81
CA TYR A 133 1.06 -3.45 -8.74
C TYR A 133 1.42 -2.26 -7.85
N ALA A 134 1.90 -2.53 -6.64
CA ALA A 134 2.28 -1.46 -5.69
C ALA A 134 3.43 -0.59 -6.24
N MET A 135 4.44 -1.20 -6.87
CA MET A 135 5.54 -0.45 -7.48
C MET A 135 5.06 0.38 -8.67
N CYS A 136 4.16 -0.14 -9.49
CA CYS A 136 3.54 0.62 -10.57
C CYS A 136 2.76 1.84 -10.03
N MET A 137 1.89 1.62 -9.04
CA MET A 137 1.14 2.71 -8.40
C MET A 137 2.06 3.81 -7.87
N LEU A 138 3.09 3.41 -7.10
CA LEU A 138 4.05 4.34 -6.53
C LEU A 138 4.76 5.17 -7.60
N LYS A 139 5.25 4.52 -8.66
CA LYS A 139 5.94 5.18 -9.78
C LYS A 139 5.03 6.17 -10.50
N GLU A 140 3.83 5.74 -10.89
CA GLU A 140 2.87 6.59 -11.60
C GLU A 140 2.45 7.80 -10.75
N MET A 141 2.26 7.60 -9.44
CA MET A 141 1.94 8.70 -8.51
C MET A 141 3.12 9.67 -8.37
N GLN A 142 4.35 9.18 -8.26
CA GLN A 142 5.56 10.02 -8.20
C GLN A 142 5.75 10.83 -9.49
N GLU A 143 5.55 10.22 -10.65
CA GLU A 143 5.65 10.90 -11.95
C GLU A 143 4.59 12.00 -12.13
N ARG A 144 3.47 11.89 -11.41
CA ARG A 144 2.39 12.89 -11.38
C ARG A 144 2.47 13.83 -10.18
N GLU A 145 3.62 13.89 -9.53
CA GLU A 145 3.93 14.82 -8.43
C GLU A 145 3.02 14.67 -7.19
N TYR A 146 2.54 13.44 -6.93
CA TYR A 146 1.88 13.16 -5.66
C TYR A 146 2.87 13.24 -4.50
N GLU A 147 2.46 13.86 -3.42
CA GLU A 147 3.23 13.88 -2.18
C GLU A 147 3.13 12.50 -1.50
N ILE A 148 4.17 11.70 -1.65
CA ILE A 148 4.25 10.37 -1.03
C ILE A 148 4.92 10.52 0.33
N PRO A 149 4.29 10.05 1.43
CA PRO A 149 4.91 10.09 2.74
C PRO A 149 6.25 9.35 2.76
N GLU A 150 7.27 9.99 3.30
CA GLU A 150 8.58 9.38 3.52
C GLU A 150 8.59 8.61 4.84
N VAL A 151 9.39 7.55 4.90
CA VAL A 151 9.57 6.76 6.12
C VAL A 151 10.89 7.11 6.75
N GLU A 152 10.85 7.56 7.99
CA GLU A 152 12.03 7.84 8.80
C GLU A 152 12.61 6.51 9.32
N GLN A 153 13.92 6.30 9.05
CA GLN A 153 14.67 5.12 9.48
C GLN A 153 15.28 5.30 10.86
#